data_34c37edbbb1de98f7a374d462982d7f5
#
_entry.id   34c37edbbb1de98f7a374d462982d7f5
#
_cell.length_a   1.000
_cell.length_b   1.000
_cell.length_c   1.000
_cell.angle_alpha   90.00
_cell.angle_beta   90.00
_cell.angle_gamma   90.00
#
_symmetry.space_group_name_H-M   'P 1'
#
loop_
_entity.id
_entity.type
_entity.pdbx_description
1 polymer ?
#
loop_
_entity_poly.entity_id
_entity_poly.type
_entity_poly.pdbx_seq_one_letter_code
_entity_poly.pdbx_strand_id
1 'polypeptide(L)'
;MKSRKINNKHIRNSIYLAKSPIILSLRKLFKDKPKEPKIDSTVENEIESSENSKKESKLTDSDYSRNKFFKKGIAMMADERMEDAVQAFEDALRIDPGHVDSLLKLGYARFHMDDHSRAMEAYNKVHQIDVTNADAWNLKGLIFYRQKNYEKALECVEKAIDSDPTDGMAWYNKACYHSILNHIPEALDALKRSIEIDVKNAKKAVRDKDFENVKAAEGFRRIVEVVVLESIRQGYHRVGQIVWTTMMGKAEIEDAARKLIEKGLIIKNEKHIGFQKIDDYEIIPELAGKIGVEKKGLLGTKKKSPILVQHLKELSETIQAIRTSIERGDVKETITNLDVFIDPAKKGSQMIEYFFEEHREIRLYKIRLSDRGYEYLQANKQKILDLFDSIESTVTTKLRSAVAQN
;
A
#
# COMPACT_ATOMS: atom_id res chain seq x y z
N MET A 1 9.83 12.39 -39.97
CA MET A 1 10.49 12.06 -38.69
C MET A 1 9.85 12.87 -37.58
N LYS A 2 8.87 12.32 -36.84
CA LYS A 2 8.25 12.99 -35.70
C LYS A 2 9.02 12.58 -34.45
N SER A 3 9.70 13.53 -33.82
CA SER A 3 10.43 13.34 -32.57
C SER A 3 9.46 12.88 -31.46
N ARG A 4 9.74 11.71 -30.89
CA ARG A 4 9.04 11.18 -29.71
C ARG A 4 9.23 12.13 -28.54
N LYS A 5 8.16 12.74 -28.04
CA LYS A 5 8.16 13.42 -26.75
C LYS A 5 8.25 12.36 -25.65
N ILE A 6 9.44 12.15 -25.15
CA ILE A 6 9.67 11.32 -23.96
C ILE A 6 9.08 12.09 -22.76
N ASN A 7 8.26 11.41 -21.98
CA ASN A 7 7.56 12.03 -20.85
C ASN A 7 8.55 12.26 -19.68
N ASN A 8 9.09 13.48 -19.59
CA ASN A 8 10.13 13.89 -18.62
C ASN A 8 9.80 13.61 -17.14
N LYS A 9 8.51 13.39 -16.81
CA LYS A 9 8.08 13.08 -15.45
C LYS A 9 8.53 11.67 -15.01
N HIS A 10 8.55 10.71 -15.93
CA HIS A 10 9.00 9.34 -15.65
C HIS A 10 10.52 9.25 -15.50
N ILE A 11 11.27 10.00 -16.30
CA ILE A 11 12.75 10.03 -16.20
C ILE A 11 13.18 10.65 -14.86
N ARG A 12 12.56 11.75 -14.42
CA ARG A 12 12.84 12.36 -13.11
C ARG A 12 12.56 11.39 -11.95
N ASN A 13 11.43 10.67 -12.00
CA ASN A 13 11.11 9.67 -10.99
C ASN A 13 12.09 8.49 -11.00
N SER A 14 12.55 8.04 -12.15
CA SER A 14 13.50 6.93 -12.29
C SER A 14 14.87 7.28 -11.72
N ILE A 15 15.37 8.50 -11.96
CA ILE A 15 16.65 9.00 -11.41
C ILE A 15 16.56 9.20 -9.89
N TYR A 16 15.42 9.69 -9.40
CA TYR A 16 15.19 9.87 -7.96
C TYR A 16 15.09 8.52 -7.22
N LEU A 17 14.45 7.51 -7.83
CA LEU A 17 14.34 6.16 -7.30
C LEU A 17 15.70 5.43 -7.29
N ALA A 18 16.50 5.56 -8.35
CA ALA A 18 17.82 4.93 -8.44
C ALA A 18 18.82 5.43 -7.38
N LYS A 19 18.65 6.64 -6.87
CA LYS A 19 19.48 7.26 -5.81
C LYS A 19 18.85 7.16 -4.40
N SER A 20 17.67 6.52 -4.27
CA SER A 20 17.03 6.34 -2.96
C SER A 20 17.93 5.51 -2.03
N PRO A 21 18.22 5.99 -0.81
CA PRO A 21 19.01 5.25 0.19
C PRO A 21 18.41 3.88 0.54
N ILE A 22 17.08 3.72 0.41
CA ILE A 22 16.37 2.46 0.60
C ILE A 22 16.79 1.44 -0.46
N ILE A 23 16.84 1.84 -1.74
CA ILE A 23 17.26 0.99 -2.84
C ILE A 23 18.72 0.56 -2.69
N LEU A 24 19.59 1.46 -2.22
CA LEU A 24 20.98 1.12 -1.92
C LEU A 24 21.09 0.10 -0.77
N SER A 25 20.22 0.18 0.24
CA SER A 25 20.16 -0.79 1.33
C SER A 25 19.55 -2.12 0.87
N LEU A 26 18.51 -2.09 0.03
CA LEU A 26 17.92 -3.27 -0.61
C LEU A 26 18.94 -3.98 -1.51
N ARG A 27 19.77 -3.24 -2.28
CA ARG A 27 20.87 -3.81 -3.08
C ARG A 27 21.89 -4.56 -2.24
N LYS A 28 22.19 -4.11 -1.00
CA LYS A 28 23.04 -4.87 -0.07
C LYS A 28 22.40 -6.17 0.38
N LEU A 29 21.07 -6.21 0.58
CA LEU A 29 20.33 -7.42 0.93
C LEU A 29 20.36 -8.45 -0.22
N PHE A 30 20.29 -8.01 -1.47
CA PHE A 30 20.26 -8.88 -2.65
C PHE A 30 21.64 -9.28 -3.18
N LYS A 31 22.75 -8.74 -2.66
CA LYS A 31 24.16 -9.07 -2.99
C LYS A 31 24.53 -9.04 -4.48
N ASP A 32 23.75 -8.44 -5.35
CA ASP A 32 24.05 -8.36 -6.78
C ASP A 32 24.73 -7.05 -7.12
N LYS A 33 25.77 -7.12 -7.96
CA LYS A 33 26.32 -5.94 -8.63
C LYS A 33 25.44 -5.64 -9.84
N PRO A 34 24.69 -4.53 -9.90
CA PRO A 34 23.96 -4.18 -11.10
C PRO A 34 24.93 -3.79 -12.21
N LYS A 35 24.66 -4.20 -13.43
CA LYS A 35 25.17 -3.52 -14.62
C LYS A 35 24.49 -2.15 -14.63
N GLU A 36 25.24 -1.10 -14.36
CA GLU A 36 24.73 0.27 -14.48
C GLU A 36 24.29 0.52 -15.92
N PRO A 37 23.06 0.99 -16.16
CA PRO A 37 22.72 1.52 -17.47
C PRO A 37 23.62 2.73 -17.71
N LYS A 38 24.40 2.72 -18.82
CA LYS A 38 25.14 3.89 -19.26
C LYS A 38 24.12 4.98 -19.61
N ILE A 39 24.02 5.99 -18.76
CA ILE A 39 23.25 7.20 -19.03
C ILE A 39 24.14 8.10 -19.89
N ASP A 40 23.66 8.40 -21.08
CA ASP A 40 24.34 9.30 -22.01
C ASP A 40 24.30 10.72 -21.43
N SER A 41 25.47 11.33 -21.23
CA SER A 41 25.65 12.66 -20.61
C SER A 41 25.08 13.82 -21.48
N THR A 42 24.56 13.53 -22.65
CA THR A 42 23.95 14.52 -23.55
C THR A 42 22.52 14.90 -23.17
N VAL A 43 21.85 14.14 -22.28
CA VAL A 43 20.44 14.37 -21.89
C VAL A 43 20.28 15.45 -20.80
N GLU A 44 21.33 15.76 -20.03
CA GLU A 44 21.24 16.75 -18.95
C GLU A 44 21.11 18.21 -19.46
N ASN A 45 21.63 18.51 -20.65
CA ASN A 45 21.64 19.87 -21.18
C ASN A 45 20.39 20.29 -21.97
N GLU A 46 19.49 19.35 -22.33
CA GLU A 46 18.25 19.66 -23.04
C GLU A 46 17.05 19.96 -22.10
N ILE A 47 17.22 19.75 -20.80
CA ILE A 47 16.12 19.88 -19.82
C ILE A 47 15.90 21.34 -19.39
N GLU A 48 16.92 22.19 -19.43
CA GLU A 48 16.82 23.60 -18.98
C GLU A 48 16.15 24.54 -19.98
N SER A 49 16.02 24.16 -21.27
CA SER A 49 15.50 25.05 -22.31
C SER A 49 14.00 24.92 -22.61
N SER A 50 13.27 24.01 -21.98
CA SER A 50 11.87 23.71 -22.31
C SER A 50 10.80 24.26 -21.32
N GLU A 51 11.18 25.05 -20.34
CA GLU A 51 10.23 25.52 -19.30
C GLU A 51 9.36 26.74 -19.69
N ASN A 52 9.49 27.29 -20.89
CA ASN A 52 8.88 28.58 -21.25
C ASN A 52 7.80 28.50 -22.34
N SER A 53 6.97 27.47 -22.42
CA SER A 53 5.75 27.54 -23.25
C SER A 53 4.61 26.66 -22.74
N LYS A 54 4.08 26.93 -21.54
CA LYS A 54 2.70 26.54 -21.22
C LYS A 54 1.74 27.58 -21.81
N LYS A 55 1.35 27.41 -23.07
CA LYS A 55 0.07 27.95 -23.55
C LYS A 55 -1.01 27.15 -22.82
N GLU A 56 -1.71 27.77 -21.88
CA GLU A 56 -3.01 27.33 -21.38
C GLU A 56 -3.97 27.28 -22.57
N SER A 57 -4.17 26.07 -23.14
CA SER A 57 -5.28 25.83 -24.03
C SER A 57 -6.56 25.92 -23.19
N LYS A 58 -7.41 26.92 -23.44
CA LYS A 58 -8.76 26.96 -22.87
C LYS A 58 -9.45 25.63 -23.20
N LEU A 59 -9.82 24.87 -22.15
CA LEU A 59 -10.64 23.66 -22.28
C LEU A 59 -11.93 24.04 -23.05
N THR A 60 -12.25 23.24 -24.07
CA THR A 60 -13.52 23.38 -24.78
C THR A 60 -14.68 22.93 -23.92
N ASP A 61 -15.93 23.36 -24.20
CA ASP A 61 -17.12 22.85 -23.51
C ASP A 61 -17.24 21.34 -23.64
N SER A 62 -16.76 20.77 -24.75
CA SER A 62 -16.68 19.34 -25.00
C SER A 62 -15.70 18.66 -24.04
N ASP A 63 -14.49 19.21 -23.86
CA ASP A 63 -13.49 18.71 -22.91
C ASP A 63 -14.00 18.77 -21.48
N TYR A 64 -14.70 19.85 -21.10
CA TYR A 64 -15.30 19.97 -19.79
C TYR A 64 -16.34 18.86 -19.54
N SER A 65 -17.24 18.64 -20.51
CA SER A 65 -18.29 17.62 -20.42
C SER A 65 -17.70 16.22 -20.37
N ARG A 66 -16.72 15.88 -21.22
CA ARG A 66 -15.99 14.63 -21.19
C ARG A 66 -15.35 14.39 -19.82
N ASN A 67 -14.62 15.38 -19.29
CA ASN A 67 -13.95 15.28 -17.99
C ASN A 67 -14.95 15.10 -16.83
N LYS A 68 -16.13 15.73 -16.92
CA LYS A 68 -17.22 15.54 -15.95
C LYS A 68 -17.69 14.08 -15.91
N PHE A 69 -17.95 13.47 -17.07
CA PHE A 69 -18.37 12.07 -17.13
C PHE A 69 -17.24 11.14 -16.69
N PHE A 70 -15.99 11.39 -17.10
CA PHE A 70 -14.85 10.61 -16.64
C PHE A 70 -14.71 10.63 -15.12
N LYS A 71 -14.76 11.81 -14.48
CA LYS A 71 -14.71 11.95 -13.02
C LYS A 71 -15.89 11.26 -12.34
N LYS A 72 -17.10 11.33 -12.92
CA LYS A 72 -18.27 10.57 -12.44
C LYS A 72 -17.99 9.07 -12.45
N GLY A 73 -17.44 8.53 -13.54
CA GLY A 73 -17.07 7.12 -13.63
C GLY A 73 -16.07 6.70 -12.58
N ILE A 74 -15.03 7.52 -12.32
CA ILE A 74 -14.06 7.25 -11.25
C ILE A 74 -14.73 7.22 -9.87
N ALA A 75 -15.66 8.14 -9.59
CA ALA A 75 -16.41 8.15 -8.33
C ALA A 75 -17.28 6.89 -8.18
N MET A 76 -17.98 6.48 -9.25
CA MET A 76 -18.80 5.25 -9.22
C MET A 76 -17.93 3.99 -9.00
N MET A 77 -16.73 3.92 -9.58
CA MET A 77 -15.79 2.82 -9.30
C MET A 77 -15.35 2.80 -7.83
N ALA A 78 -15.10 3.96 -7.24
CA ALA A 78 -14.72 4.05 -5.82
C ALA A 78 -15.86 3.59 -4.89
N ASP A 79 -17.11 3.76 -5.31
CA ASP A 79 -18.32 3.30 -4.62
C ASP A 79 -18.69 1.85 -4.98
N GLU A 80 -17.82 1.11 -5.70
CA GLU A 80 -18.02 -0.27 -6.19
C GLU A 80 -19.23 -0.44 -7.14
N ARG A 81 -19.74 0.66 -7.70
CA ARG A 81 -20.88 0.71 -8.64
C ARG A 81 -20.38 0.57 -10.08
N MET A 82 -19.97 -0.63 -10.46
CA MET A 82 -19.27 -0.87 -11.74
C MET A 82 -20.15 -0.62 -12.96
N GLU A 83 -21.45 -0.96 -12.93
CA GLU A 83 -22.40 -0.70 -14.02
C GLU A 83 -22.56 0.81 -14.29
N ASP A 84 -22.69 1.60 -13.22
CA ASP A 84 -22.81 3.06 -13.34
C ASP A 84 -21.50 3.68 -13.83
N ALA A 85 -20.36 3.11 -13.43
CA ALA A 85 -19.05 3.54 -13.91
C ALA A 85 -18.91 3.27 -15.43
N VAL A 86 -19.30 2.09 -15.89
CA VAL A 86 -19.33 1.75 -17.33
C VAL A 86 -20.12 2.76 -18.10
N GLN A 87 -21.37 3.08 -17.67
CA GLN A 87 -22.21 4.05 -18.34
C GLN A 87 -21.55 5.44 -18.40
N ALA A 88 -20.95 5.87 -17.29
CA ALA A 88 -20.29 7.17 -17.25
C ALA A 88 -19.05 7.25 -18.17
N PHE A 89 -18.25 6.17 -18.26
CA PHE A 89 -17.12 6.12 -19.20
C PHE A 89 -17.59 6.06 -20.66
N GLU A 90 -18.68 5.35 -20.96
CA GLU A 90 -19.29 5.36 -22.29
C GLU A 90 -19.83 6.74 -22.68
N ASP A 91 -20.42 7.47 -21.72
CA ASP A 91 -20.84 8.88 -21.96
C ASP A 91 -19.64 9.77 -22.26
N ALA A 92 -18.52 9.58 -21.56
CA ALA A 92 -17.27 10.31 -21.88
C ALA A 92 -16.75 9.97 -23.29
N LEU A 93 -16.84 8.69 -23.68
CA LEU A 93 -16.39 8.20 -24.98
C LEU A 93 -17.34 8.55 -26.14
N ARG A 94 -18.61 8.89 -25.89
CA ARG A 94 -19.48 9.50 -26.90
C ARG A 94 -19.02 10.87 -27.29
N ILE A 95 -18.41 11.61 -26.36
CA ILE A 95 -17.88 12.97 -26.61
C ILE A 95 -16.50 12.87 -27.28
N ASP A 96 -15.64 12.00 -26.77
CA ASP A 96 -14.29 11.77 -27.29
C ASP A 96 -14.00 10.25 -27.38
N PRO A 97 -14.27 9.62 -28.53
CA PRO A 97 -14.05 8.21 -28.73
C PRO A 97 -12.58 7.78 -28.57
N GLY A 98 -11.65 8.72 -28.69
CA GLY A 98 -10.20 8.50 -28.56
C GLY A 98 -9.64 8.73 -27.14
N HIS A 99 -10.48 9.02 -26.15
CA HIS A 99 -10.01 9.31 -24.80
C HIS A 99 -9.46 8.05 -24.12
N VAL A 100 -8.14 7.88 -24.17
CA VAL A 100 -7.42 6.69 -23.70
C VAL A 100 -7.74 6.35 -22.24
N ASP A 101 -7.74 7.34 -21.34
CA ASP A 101 -8.05 7.11 -19.93
C ASP A 101 -9.46 6.54 -19.73
N SER A 102 -10.46 7.02 -20.49
CA SER A 102 -11.82 6.48 -20.42
C SER A 102 -11.88 5.04 -20.95
N LEU A 103 -11.15 4.71 -22.02
CA LEU A 103 -11.07 3.36 -22.55
C LEU A 103 -10.41 2.40 -21.54
N LEU A 104 -9.32 2.80 -20.91
CA LEU A 104 -8.64 2.01 -19.87
C LEU A 104 -9.56 1.75 -18.68
N LYS A 105 -10.24 2.77 -18.17
CA LYS A 105 -11.15 2.64 -17.03
C LYS A 105 -12.43 1.89 -17.37
N LEU A 106 -12.97 2.06 -18.57
CA LEU A 106 -14.08 1.25 -19.09
C LEU A 106 -13.72 -0.23 -19.13
N GLY A 107 -12.56 -0.56 -19.71
CA GLY A 107 -12.06 -1.92 -19.73
C GLY A 107 -11.86 -2.50 -18.34
N TYR A 108 -11.32 -1.72 -17.41
CA TYR A 108 -11.13 -2.11 -16.01
C TYR A 108 -12.48 -2.38 -15.30
N ALA A 109 -13.48 -1.50 -15.45
CA ALA A 109 -14.79 -1.69 -14.86
C ALA A 109 -15.46 -2.98 -15.41
N ARG A 110 -15.40 -3.22 -16.72
CA ARG A 110 -15.91 -4.44 -17.37
C ARG A 110 -15.18 -5.71 -16.91
N PHE A 111 -13.85 -5.61 -16.72
CA PHE A 111 -13.07 -6.71 -16.14
C PHE A 111 -13.56 -7.10 -14.75
N HIS A 112 -13.90 -6.12 -13.89
CA HIS A 112 -14.45 -6.38 -12.55
C HIS A 112 -15.89 -6.93 -12.56
N MET A 113 -16.59 -6.74 -13.67
CA MET A 113 -17.90 -7.38 -13.93
C MET A 113 -17.77 -8.75 -14.62
N ASP A 114 -16.57 -9.32 -14.71
CA ASP A 114 -16.24 -10.54 -15.44
C ASP A 114 -16.57 -10.49 -16.96
N ASP A 115 -16.86 -9.31 -17.53
CA ASP A 115 -17.04 -9.10 -18.96
C ASP A 115 -15.69 -8.94 -19.67
N HIS A 116 -14.94 -10.04 -19.69
CA HIS A 116 -13.58 -10.07 -20.23
C HIS A 116 -13.53 -9.76 -21.73
N SER A 117 -14.58 -10.10 -22.47
CA SER A 117 -14.65 -9.85 -23.92
C SER A 117 -14.67 -8.36 -24.23
N ARG A 118 -15.61 -7.62 -23.62
CA ARG A 118 -15.71 -6.18 -23.85
C ARG A 118 -14.57 -5.41 -23.19
N ALA A 119 -13.98 -5.92 -22.09
CA ALA A 119 -12.75 -5.36 -21.52
C ALA A 119 -11.60 -5.42 -22.53
N MET A 120 -11.41 -6.58 -23.17
CA MET A 120 -10.39 -6.77 -24.22
C MET A 120 -10.62 -5.85 -25.42
N GLU A 121 -11.89 -5.63 -25.84
CA GLU A 121 -12.22 -4.68 -26.92
C GLU A 121 -11.79 -3.26 -26.57
N ALA A 122 -12.04 -2.82 -25.33
CA ALA A 122 -11.62 -1.49 -24.87
C ALA A 122 -10.09 -1.33 -24.90
N TYR A 123 -9.33 -2.33 -24.43
CA TYR A 123 -7.87 -2.28 -24.47
C TYR A 123 -7.32 -2.40 -25.91
N ASN A 124 -7.98 -3.13 -26.81
CA ASN A 124 -7.61 -3.14 -28.21
C ASN A 124 -7.81 -1.76 -28.87
N LYS A 125 -8.86 -1.02 -28.51
CA LYS A 125 -9.04 0.37 -28.98
C LYS A 125 -7.94 1.29 -28.46
N VAL A 126 -7.46 1.09 -27.23
CA VAL A 126 -6.28 1.82 -26.74
C VAL A 126 -5.07 1.55 -27.63
N HIS A 127 -4.81 0.28 -27.98
CA HIS A 127 -3.67 -0.08 -28.84
C HIS A 127 -3.81 0.38 -30.29
N GLN A 128 -5.03 0.64 -30.78
CA GLN A 128 -5.24 1.29 -32.09
C GLN A 128 -4.79 2.75 -32.06
N ILE A 129 -4.87 3.41 -30.91
CA ILE A 129 -4.47 4.80 -30.69
C ILE A 129 -2.98 4.89 -30.34
N ASP A 130 -2.53 4.04 -29.40
CA ASP A 130 -1.15 3.96 -28.93
C ASP A 130 -0.78 2.49 -28.66
N VAL A 131 -0.11 1.87 -29.63
CA VAL A 131 0.34 0.47 -29.59
C VAL A 131 1.34 0.21 -28.46
N THR A 132 1.99 1.26 -27.95
CA THR A 132 2.99 1.18 -26.88
C THR A 132 2.42 1.47 -25.50
N ASN A 133 1.11 1.57 -25.36
CA ASN A 133 0.48 1.83 -24.08
C ASN A 133 0.71 0.68 -23.09
N ALA A 134 1.57 0.90 -22.12
CA ALA A 134 1.97 -0.11 -21.13
C ALA A 134 0.80 -0.56 -20.26
N ASP A 135 -0.07 0.38 -19.81
CA ASP A 135 -1.24 0.07 -19.00
C ASP A 135 -2.19 -0.89 -19.71
N ALA A 136 -2.46 -0.66 -21.00
CA ALA A 136 -3.33 -1.52 -21.79
C ALA A 136 -2.73 -2.93 -21.94
N TRP A 137 -1.41 -3.06 -22.13
CA TRP A 137 -0.75 -4.37 -22.17
C TRP A 137 -0.85 -5.08 -20.82
N ASN A 138 -0.58 -4.39 -19.71
CA ASN A 138 -0.67 -4.97 -18.36
C ASN A 138 -2.09 -5.43 -18.03
N LEU A 139 -3.11 -4.62 -18.36
CA LEU A 139 -4.52 -4.96 -18.14
C LEU A 139 -5.01 -6.12 -19.02
N LYS A 140 -4.51 -6.26 -20.27
CA LYS A 140 -4.75 -7.47 -21.07
C LYS A 140 -4.11 -8.71 -20.43
N GLY A 141 -2.94 -8.57 -19.85
CA GLY A 141 -2.29 -9.64 -19.09
C GLY A 141 -3.16 -10.12 -17.92
N LEU A 142 -3.83 -9.22 -17.19
CA LEU A 142 -4.76 -9.58 -16.12
C LEU A 142 -5.97 -10.37 -16.63
N ILE A 143 -6.49 -10.09 -17.83
CA ILE A 143 -7.56 -10.89 -18.43
C ILE A 143 -7.09 -12.31 -18.67
N PHE A 144 -5.91 -12.50 -19.29
CA PHE A 144 -5.35 -13.83 -19.52
C PHE A 144 -5.04 -14.56 -18.22
N TYR A 145 -4.57 -13.84 -17.18
CA TYR A 145 -4.40 -14.41 -15.85
C TYR A 145 -5.72 -14.97 -15.27
N ARG A 146 -6.83 -14.21 -15.37
CA ARG A 146 -8.15 -14.69 -14.93
C ARG A 146 -8.60 -15.92 -15.72
N GLN A 147 -8.24 -16.02 -17.01
CA GLN A 147 -8.49 -17.17 -17.86
C GLN A 147 -7.51 -18.33 -17.61
N LYS A 148 -6.59 -18.20 -16.66
CA LYS A 148 -5.50 -19.15 -16.34
C LYS A 148 -4.56 -19.43 -17.51
N ASN A 149 -4.49 -18.52 -18.48
CA ASN A 149 -3.55 -18.58 -19.59
C ASN A 149 -2.31 -17.74 -19.26
N TYR A 150 -1.45 -18.30 -18.40
CA TYR A 150 -0.33 -17.58 -17.81
C TYR A 150 0.77 -17.26 -18.82
N GLU A 151 0.92 -18.07 -19.85
CA GLU A 151 1.86 -17.83 -20.94
C GLU A 151 1.48 -16.56 -21.72
N LYS A 152 0.20 -16.41 -22.12
CA LYS A 152 -0.27 -15.19 -22.79
C LYS A 152 -0.25 -13.98 -21.84
N ALA A 153 -0.48 -14.21 -20.54
CA ALA A 153 -0.33 -13.16 -19.53
C ALA A 153 1.12 -12.67 -19.46
N LEU A 154 2.11 -13.58 -19.52
CA LEU A 154 3.53 -13.23 -19.59
C LEU A 154 3.88 -12.42 -20.86
N GLU A 155 3.42 -12.86 -22.04
CA GLU A 155 3.65 -12.10 -23.28
C GLU A 155 3.11 -10.66 -23.18
N CYS A 156 1.94 -10.48 -22.59
CA CYS A 156 1.35 -9.16 -22.42
C CYS A 156 2.15 -8.30 -21.43
N VAL A 157 2.51 -8.86 -20.27
CA VAL A 157 3.25 -8.07 -19.25
C VAL A 157 4.68 -7.75 -19.71
N GLU A 158 5.31 -8.59 -20.53
CA GLU A 158 6.60 -8.29 -21.14
C GLU A 158 6.53 -7.09 -22.07
N LYS A 159 5.48 -7.01 -22.92
CA LYS A 159 5.23 -5.83 -23.75
C LYS A 159 4.94 -4.57 -22.92
N ALA A 160 4.27 -4.72 -21.77
CA ALA A 160 4.08 -3.61 -20.83
C ALA A 160 5.43 -3.11 -20.27
N ILE A 161 6.29 -4.03 -19.84
CA ILE A 161 7.64 -3.72 -19.31
C ILE A 161 8.55 -3.13 -20.40
N ASP A 162 8.50 -3.62 -21.64
CA ASP A 162 9.25 -3.04 -22.75
C ASP A 162 8.82 -1.60 -23.04
N SER A 163 7.53 -1.30 -22.86
CA SER A 163 6.97 0.04 -23.04
C SER A 163 7.24 0.96 -21.86
N ASP A 164 7.12 0.47 -20.62
CA ASP A 164 7.48 1.18 -19.38
C ASP A 164 8.22 0.26 -18.41
N PRO A 165 9.56 0.22 -18.46
CA PRO A 165 10.38 -0.57 -17.54
C PRO A 165 10.30 -0.09 -16.08
N THR A 166 9.65 1.04 -15.81
CA THR A 166 9.50 1.63 -14.45
C THR A 166 8.15 1.31 -13.82
N ASP A 167 7.26 0.58 -14.52
CA ASP A 167 6.01 0.08 -13.94
C ASP A 167 6.28 -1.09 -12.97
N GLY A 168 6.33 -0.78 -11.69
CA GLY A 168 6.50 -1.77 -10.63
C GLY A 168 5.37 -2.80 -10.56
N MET A 169 4.17 -2.48 -11.03
CA MET A 169 3.05 -3.43 -11.07
C MET A 169 3.16 -4.41 -12.23
N ALA A 170 3.67 -4.00 -13.38
CA ALA A 170 3.97 -4.92 -14.47
C ALA A 170 5.03 -5.94 -14.05
N TRP A 171 6.11 -5.51 -13.39
CA TRP A 171 7.10 -6.41 -12.81
C TRP A 171 6.51 -7.34 -11.74
N TYR A 172 5.58 -6.83 -10.91
CA TYR A 172 4.88 -7.65 -9.92
C TYR A 172 4.04 -8.74 -10.58
N ASN A 173 3.25 -8.38 -11.59
CA ASN A 173 2.41 -9.33 -12.32
C ASN A 173 3.27 -10.38 -13.05
N LYS A 174 4.39 -9.97 -13.65
CA LYS A 174 5.37 -10.90 -14.23
C LYS A 174 5.86 -11.91 -13.19
N ALA A 175 6.17 -11.45 -11.99
CA ALA A 175 6.60 -12.32 -10.89
C ALA A 175 5.51 -13.31 -10.47
N CYS A 176 4.25 -12.88 -10.36
CA CYS A 176 3.10 -13.75 -10.08
C CYS A 176 2.97 -14.85 -11.13
N TYR A 177 3.01 -14.50 -12.42
CA TYR A 177 2.84 -15.46 -13.50
C TYR A 177 3.96 -16.49 -13.53
N HIS A 178 5.21 -16.08 -13.37
CA HIS A 178 6.34 -17.01 -13.25
C HIS A 178 6.23 -17.90 -12.01
N SER A 179 5.79 -17.35 -10.87
CA SER A 179 5.59 -18.15 -9.65
C SER A 179 4.54 -19.24 -9.85
N ILE A 180 3.40 -18.92 -10.46
CA ILE A 180 2.34 -19.88 -10.75
C ILE A 180 2.83 -20.98 -11.70
N LEU A 181 3.64 -20.62 -12.70
CA LEU A 181 4.27 -21.56 -13.64
C LEU A 181 5.46 -22.32 -13.02
N ASN A 182 5.75 -22.09 -11.73
CA ASN A 182 6.88 -22.70 -11.01
C ASN A 182 8.27 -22.36 -11.60
N HIS A 183 8.38 -21.22 -12.29
CA HIS A 183 9.64 -20.65 -12.75
C HIS A 183 10.25 -19.81 -11.62
N ILE A 184 10.81 -20.50 -10.61
CA ILE A 184 11.24 -19.86 -9.33
C ILE A 184 12.29 -18.76 -9.52
N PRO A 185 13.37 -18.95 -10.29
CA PRO A 185 14.39 -17.91 -10.47
C PRO A 185 13.81 -16.64 -11.11
N GLU A 186 13.02 -16.79 -12.18
CA GLU A 186 12.42 -15.70 -12.93
C GLU A 186 11.38 -14.93 -12.08
N ALA A 187 10.60 -15.67 -11.26
CA ALA A 187 9.65 -15.09 -10.34
C ALA A 187 10.35 -14.20 -9.30
N LEU A 188 11.45 -14.69 -8.71
CA LEU A 188 12.22 -13.95 -7.72
C LEU A 188 12.95 -12.74 -8.32
N ASP A 189 13.47 -12.83 -9.53
CA ASP A 189 14.13 -11.72 -10.21
C ASP A 189 13.13 -10.62 -10.57
N ALA A 190 11.98 -10.97 -11.14
CA ALA A 190 10.91 -10.03 -11.44
C ALA A 190 10.35 -9.38 -10.16
N LEU A 191 10.14 -10.15 -9.08
CA LEU A 191 9.67 -9.63 -7.81
C LEU A 191 10.67 -8.69 -7.16
N LYS A 192 11.96 -9.03 -7.19
CA LYS A 192 13.05 -8.15 -6.76
C LYS A 192 12.99 -6.82 -7.51
N ARG A 193 12.84 -6.86 -8.83
CA ARG A 193 12.75 -5.65 -9.65
C ARG A 193 11.52 -4.81 -9.31
N SER A 194 10.37 -5.43 -9.11
CA SER A 194 9.15 -4.77 -8.65
C SER A 194 9.36 -4.04 -7.30
N ILE A 195 10.04 -4.69 -6.34
CA ILE A 195 10.34 -4.13 -5.01
C ILE A 195 11.35 -2.98 -5.09
N GLU A 196 12.33 -3.06 -5.98
CA GLU A 196 13.27 -1.96 -6.24
C GLU A 196 12.57 -0.69 -6.75
N ILE A 197 11.47 -0.86 -7.49
CA ILE A 197 10.65 0.26 -7.99
C ILE A 197 9.69 0.76 -6.91
N ASP A 198 8.95 -0.14 -6.26
CA ASP A 198 8.07 0.20 -5.15
C ASP A 198 8.20 -0.85 -4.02
N VAL A 199 8.81 -0.44 -2.93
CA VAL A 199 9.03 -1.30 -1.74
C VAL A 199 7.73 -1.85 -1.13
N LYS A 200 6.59 -1.20 -1.38
CA LYS A 200 5.27 -1.68 -0.91
C LYS A 200 4.90 -3.03 -1.53
N ASN A 201 5.45 -3.37 -2.71
CA ASN A 201 5.23 -4.65 -3.36
C ASN A 201 5.80 -5.82 -2.55
N ALA A 202 6.83 -5.61 -1.72
CA ALA A 202 7.32 -6.63 -0.79
C ALA A 202 6.24 -7.06 0.20
N LYS A 203 5.53 -6.09 0.82
CA LYS A 203 4.44 -6.36 1.76
C LYS A 203 3.23 -7.01 1.09
N LYS A 204 2.96 -6.69 -0.18
CA LYS A 204 1.94 -7.35 -0.98
C LYS A 204 2.31 -8.81 -1.23
N ALA A 205 3.55 -9.07 -1.65
CA ALA A 205 4.03 -10.40 -2.03
C ALA A 205 3.97 -11.44 -0.89
N VAL A 206 4.31 -11.06 0.35
CA VAL A 206 4.28 -12.01 1.48
C VAL A 206 2.88 -12.52 1.81
N ARG A 207 1.83 -11.81 1.36
CA ARG A 207 0.42 -12.18 1.57
C ARG A 207 -0.22 -12.84 0.35
N ASP A 208 0.40 -12.66 -0.82
CA ASP A 208 -0.17 -13.10 -2.08
C ASP A 208 0.00 -14.60 -2.27
N LYS A 209 -1.10 -15.28 -2.57
CA LYS A 209 -1.13 -16.73 -2.79
C LYS A 209 -0.38 -17.13 -4.07
N ASP A 210 -0.25 -16.23 -5.01
CA ASP A 210 0.46 -16.50 -6.27
C ASP A 210 1.95 -16.81 -6.03
N PHE A 211 2.50 -16.40 -4.88
CA PHE A 211 3.89 -16.70 -4.51
C PHE A 211 4.08 -17.96 -3.66
N GLU A 212 3.04 -18.79 -3.45
CA GLU A 212 3.15 -19.97 -2.60
C GLU A 212 4.28 -20.91 -3.03
N ASN A 213 4.48 -21.05 -4.34
CA ASN A 213 5.52 -21.92 -4.91
C ASN A 213 6.94 -21.41 -4.64
N VAL A 214 7.14 -20.13 -4.38
CA VAL A 214 8.46 -19.52 -4.18
C VAL A 214 8.77 -19.17 -2.72
N LYS A 215 7.81 -19.28 -1.80
CA LYS A 215 7.98 -18.92 -0.38
C LYS A 215 9.13 -19.65 0.32
N ALA A 216 9.39 -20.91 -0.04
CA ALA A 216 10.47 -21.70 0.53
C ALA A 216 11.86 -21.29 0.03
N ALA A 217 11.95 -20.56 -1.07
CA ALA A 217 13.21 -20.17 -1.66
C ALA A 217 13.94 -19.11 -0.85
N GLU A 218 15.27 -19.17 -0.82
CA GLU A 218 16.14 -18.22 -0.10
C GLU A 218 15.91 -16.77 -0.58
N GLY A 219 15.69 -16.58 -1.88
CA GLY A 219 15.38 -15.26 -2.44
C GLY A 219 14.11 -14.64 -1.85
N PHE A 220 13.08 -15.45 -1.58
CA PHE A 220 11.85 -14.97 -0.96
C PHE A 220 12.04 -14.62 0.52
N ARG A 221 12.86 -15.39 1.25
CA ARG A 221 13.22 -15.07 2.65
C ARG A 221 13.86 -13.68 2.77
N ARG A 222 14.66 -13.27 1.78
CA ARG A 222 15.22 -11.91 1.74
C ARG A 222 14.15 -10.85 1.53
N ILE A 223 13.06 -11.16 0.84
CA ILE A 223 11.91 -10.25 0.71
C ILE A 223 11.22 -10.08 2.07
N VAL A 224 11.11 -11.16 2.85
CA VAL A 224 10.61 -11.08 4.24
C VAL A 224 11.49 -10.13 5.08
N GLU A 225 12.80 -10.20 4.97
CA GLU A 225 13.71 -9.26 5.64
C GLU A 225 13.46 -7.81 5.22
N VAL A 226 13.20 -7.56 3.93
CA VAL A 226 12.83 -6.22 3.44
C VAL A 226 11.53 -5.72 4.08
N VAL A 227 10.52 -6.60 4.20
CA VAL A 227 9.24 -6.25 4.83
C VAL A 227 9.42 -5.90 6.31
N VAL A 228 10.24 -6.66 7.03
CA VAL A 228 10.55 -6.39 8.45
C VAL A 228 11.30 -5.07 8.60
N LEU A 229 12.35 -4.85 7.80
CA LEU A 229 13.13 -3.61 7.82
C LEU A 229 12.26 -2.38 7.50
N GLU A 230 11.40 -2.49 6.49
CA GLU A 230 10.48 -1.41 6.11
C GLU A 230 9.43 -1.15 7.19
N SER A 231 8.94 -2.18 7.85
CA SER A 231 8.02 -2.03 8.98
C SER A 231 8.68 -1.29 10.14
N ILE A 232 9.93 -1.63 10.48
CA ILE A 232 10.70 -0.92 11.52
C ILE A 232 10.92 0.54 11.11
N ARG A 233 11.22 0.80 9.83
CA ARG A 233 11.37 2.16 9.30
C ARG A 233 10.08 3.00 9.44
N GLN A 234 8.93 2.35 9.31
CA GLN A 234 7.61 2.97 9.48
C GLN A 234 7.21 3.19 10.94
N GLY A 235 8.04 2.76 11.91
CA GLY A 235 7.80 2.94 13.33
C GLY A 235 7.21 1.71 14.04
N TYR A 236 7.11 0.55 13.37
CA TYR A 236 6.67 -0.69 13.99
C TYR A 236 7.88 -1.45 14.55
N HIS A 237 8.23 -1.17 15.79
CA HIS A 237 9.46 -1.64 16.42
C HIS A 237 9.35 -3.01 17.11
N ARG A 238 8.14 -3.55 17.29
CA ARG A 238 7.89 -4.81 18.01
C ARG A 238 7.39 -5.90 17.09
N VAL A 239 7.76 -7.13 17.37
CA VAL A 239 7.31 -8.30 16.60
C VAL A 239 5.78 -8.33 16.46
N GLY A 240 5.05 -8.13 17.56
CA GLY A 240 3.58 -8.10 17.54
C GLY A 240 3.00 -7.04 16.59
N GLN A 241 3.59 -5.84 16.55
CA GLN A 241 3.18 -4.77 15.63
C GLN A 241 3.45 -5.15 14.17
N ILE A 242 4.61 -5.78 13.89
CA ILE A 242 4.98 -6.24 12.55
C ILE A 242 4.05 -7.39 12.11
N VAL A 243 3.77 -8.37 12.97
CA VAL A 243 2.78 -9.43 12.73
C VAL A 243 1.46 -8.82 12.28
N TRP A 244 0.97 -7.86 13.04
CA TRP A 244 -0.33 -7.23 12.77
C TRP A 244 -0.35 -6.48 11.43
N THR A 245 0.71 -5.72 11.13
CA THR A 245 0.75 -4.92 9.90
C THR A 245 1.03 -5.74 8.66
N THR A 246 1.71 -6.87 8.80
CA THR A 246 2.15 -7.71 7.68
C THR A 246 1.33 -8.99 7.52
N MET A 247 0.61 -9.44 8.56
CA MET A 247 -0.06 -10.75 8.65
C MET A 247 0.88 -11.96 8.51
N MET A 248 2.18 -11.75 8.70
CA MET A 248 3.18 -12.80 8.68
C MET A 248 3.23 -13.56 10.01
N GLY A 249 3.78 -14.77 9.99
CA GLY A 249 3.99 -15.56 11.19
C GLY A 249 5.02 -14.92 12.14
N LYS A 250 4.81 -15.03 13.46
CA LYS A 250 5.73 -14.51 14.48
C LYS A 250 7.15 -15.07 14.29
N ALA A 251 7.29 -16.39 14.12
CA ALA A 251 8.57 -17.06 13.95
C ALA A 251 9.32 -16.59 12.68
N GLU A 252 8.59 -16.31 11.61
CA GLU A 252 9.14 -15.81 10.34
C GLU A 252 9.72 -14.40 10.51
N ILE A 253 9.03 -13.53 11.25
CA ILE A 253 9.50 -12.18 11.56
C ILE A 253 10.72 -12.21 12.48
N GLU A 254 10.71 -13.07 13.51
CA GLU A 254 11.84 -13.23 14.43
C GLU A 254 13.10 -13.77 13.70
N ASP A 255 12.93 -14.71 12.76
CA ASP A 255 14.05 -15.20 11.93
C ASP A 255 14.61 -14.09 11.03
N ALA A 256 13.74 -13.33 10.37
CA ALA A 256 14.15 -12.19 9.54
C ALA A 256 14.84 -11.10 10.38
N ALA A 257 14.31 -10.76 11.55
CA ALA A 257 14.93 -9.78 12.45
C ALA A 257 16.32 -10.24 12.91
N ARG A 258 16.50 -11.51 13.26
CA ARG A 258 17.81 -12.08 13.61
C ARG A 258 18.81 -11.90 12.46
N LYS A 259 18.42 -12.25 11.23
CA LYS A 259 19.28 -12.05 10.04
C LYS A 259 19.62 -10.59 9.77
N LEU A 260 18.66 -9.67 10.01
CA LEU A 260 18.92 -8.24 9.88
C LEU A 260 19.90 -7.73 10.94
N ILE A 261 19.88 -8.28 12.16
CA ILE A 261 20.87 -8.00 13.22
C ILE A 261 22.25 -8.52 12.79
N GLU A 262 22.35 -9.78 12.32
CA GLU A 262 23.59 -10.37 11.81
C GLU A 262 24.20 -9.55 10.65
N LYS A 263 23.36 -8.95 9.82
CA LYS A 263 23.77 -8.04 8.74
C LYS A 263 24.12 -6.62 9.22
N GLY A 264 23.94 -6.32 10.50
CA GLY A 264 24.18 -5.00 11.07
C GLY A 264 23.26 -3.92 10.51
N LEU A 265 22.00 -4.24 10.22
CA LEU A 265 21.00 -3.31 9.69
C LEU A 265 20.06 -2.79 10.77
N ILE A 266 19.80 -3.62 11.79
CA ILE A 266 18.98 -3.26 12.95
C ILE A 266 19.68 -3.68 14.24
N ILE A 267 19.26 -3.07 15.34
CA ILE A 267 19.64 -3.47 16.70
C ILE A 267 18.40 -3.90 17.46
N LYS A 268 18.58 -4.81 18.41
CA LYS A 268 17.56 -5.26 19.33
C LYS A 268 17.79 -4.62 20.68
N ASN A 269 16.82 -3.84 21.14
CA ASN A 269 16.79 -3.25 22.47
C ASN A 269 15.81 -4.02 23.36
N GLU A 270 16.18 -4.29 24.59
CA GLU A 270 15.28 -4.86 25.57
C GLU A 270 14.64 -3.75 26.39
N LYS A 271 13.32 -3.65 26.31
CA LYS A 271 12.53 -2.69 27.12
C LYS A 271 11.66 -3.45 28.11
N HIS A 272 11.50 -2.93 29.28
CA HIS A 272 10.58 -3.47 30.29
C HIS A 272 9.34 -2.57 30.34
N ILE A 273 8.15 -3.17 30.17
CA ILE A 273 6.87 -2.53 30.38
C ILE A 273 6.17 -3.27 31.53
N GLY A 274 6.21 -2.67 32.72
CA GLY A 274 5.84 -3.38 33.94
C GLY A 274 6.79 -4.56 34.18
N PHE A 275 6.25 -5.76 34.36
CA PHE A 275 7.01 -6.99 34.59
C PHE A 275 7.35 -7.75 33.28
N GLN A 276 6.89 -7.26 32.13
CA GLN A 276 7.13 -7.91 30.84
C GLN A 276 8.37 -7.37 30.17
N LYS A 277 9.26 -8.28 29.76
CA LYS A 277 10.38 -8.00 28.88
C LYS A 277 9.89 -7.98 27.44
N ILE A 278 10.11 -6.88 26.75
CA ILE A 278 9.68 -6.68 25.35
C ILE A 278 10.90 -6.37 24.50
N ASP A 279 11.01 -7.10 23.39
CA ASP A 279 12.00 -6.85 22.36
C ASP A 279 11.56 -5.70 21.47
N ASP A 280 12.41 -4.69 21.33
CA ASP A 280 12.21 -3.51 20.52
C ASP A 280 13.33 -3.43 19.47
N TYR A 281 12.99 -3.30 18.20
CA TYR A 281 13.95 -3.31 17.10
C TYR A 281 14.10 -1.91 16.53
N GLU A 282 15.33 -1.45 16.31
CA GLU A 282 15.62 -0.14 15.74
C GLU A 282 16.62 -0.26 14.59
N ILE A 283 16.50 0.60 13.59
CA ILE A 283 17.49 0.69 12.51
C ILE A 283 18.75 1.35 13.09
N ILE A 284 19.93 0.83 12.75
CA ILE A 284 21.20 1.40 13.24
C ILE A 284 21.32 2.88 12.83
N PRO A 285 21.84 3.76 13.72
CA PRO A 285 21.86 5.20 13.48
C PRO A 285 22.56 5.64 12.18
N GLU A 286 23.65 4.95 11.79
CA GLU A 286 24.40 5.23 10.57
C GLU A 286 23.58 4.94 9.30
N LEU A 287 22.69 3.96 9.34
CA LEU A 287 21.79 3.63 8.25
C LEU A 287 20.55 4.51 8.29
N ALA A 288 20.03 4.82 9.47
CA ALA A 288 18.85 5.65 9.66
C ALA A 288 19.00 7.03 8.99
N GLY A 289 20.18 7.66 9.13
CA GLY A 289 20.50 8.92 8.46
C GLY A 289 20.56 8.83 6.94
N LYS A 290 20.92 7.66 6.39
CA LYS A 290 21.03 7.44 4.93
C LYS A 290 19.70 7.10 4.26
N ILE A 291 18.76 6.51 4.98
CA ILE A 291 17.47 6.04 4.44
C ILE A 291 16.31 7.00 4.75
N GLY A 292 16.63 8.22 5.25
CA GLY A 292 15.60 9.23 5.53
C GLY A 292 14.63 8.80 6.62
N VAL A 293 15.09 7.98 7.58
CA VAL A 293 14.36 7.78 8.83
C VAL A 293 14.50 9.11 9.56
N GLU A 294 13.48 9.95 9.45
CA GLU A 294 13.35 11.03 10.41
C GLU A 294 13.48 10.40 11.79
N LYS A 295 14.42 10.88 12.60
CA LYS A 295 14.40 10.67 14.04
C LYS A 295 13.08 11.30 14.55
N LYS A 296 11.96 10.60 14.40
CA LYS A 296 10.83 10.79 15.28
C LYS A 296 11.40 10.39 16.63
N GLY A 297 11.84 11.42 17.37
CA GLY A 297 12.64 11.25 18.56
C GLY A 297 12.07 10.14 19.43
N LEU A 298 12.92 9.15 19.76
CA LEU A 298 12.80 8.57 21.09
C LEU A 298 12.43 9.71 22.03
N LEU A 299 11.37 9.55 22.76
CA LEU A 299 10.92 10.45 23.83
C LEU A 299 12.07 10.73 24.81
N GLY A 300 13.04 11.49 24.33
CA GLY A 300 13.89 12.27 25.18
C GLY A 300 12.98 13.34 25.76
N THR A 301 12.90 13.39 27.08
CA THR A 301 12.29 14.38 27.96
C THR A 301 12.28 15.80 27.37
N LYS A 302 11.36 16.10 26.43
CA LYS A 302 11.04 17.45 25.97
C LYS A 302 9.55 17.51 25.69
N LYS A 303 8.84 18.35 26.49
CA LYS A 303 7.46 18.81 26.37
C LYS A 303 6.58 17.96 25.44
N LYS A 304 5.80 17.04 26.02
CA LYS A 304 4.83 16.23 25.30
C LYS A 304 3.87 17.17 24.57
N SER A 305 3.83 17.01 23.26
CA SER A 305 3.11 17.85 22.32
C SER A 305 1.64 18.04 22.72
N PRO A 306 1.08 19.25 22.59
CA PRO A 306 -0.36 19.53 22.69
C PRO A 306 -1.21 18.58 21.83
N ILE A 307 -0.63 18.08 20.73
CA ILE A 307 -1.21 17.09 19.81
C ILE A 307 -1.54 15.76 20.52
N LEU A 308 -0.68 15.26 21.44
CA LEU A 308 -0.94 14.02 22.18
C LEU A 308 -2.14 14.16 23.11
N VAL A 309 -2.25 15.27 23.79
CA VAL A 309 -3.39 15.57 24.70
C VAL A 309 -4.68 15.64 23.91
N GLN A 310 -4.65 16.26 22.74
CA GLN A 310 -5.80 16.35 21.85
C GLN A 310 -6.22 14.97 21.32
N HIS A 311 -5.28 14.17 20.85
CA HIS A 311 -5.57 12.80 20.37
C HIS A 311 -6.15 11.91 21.48
N LEU A 312 -5.64 11.99 22.71
CA LEU A 312 -6.18 11.24 23.83
C LEU A 312 -7.60 11.66 24.20
N LYS A 313 -7.95 12.96 24.05
CA LYS A 313 -9.31 13.46 24.23
C LYS A 313 -10.25 12.93 23.15
N GLU A 314 -9.86 13.04 21.88
CA GLU A 314 -10.64 12.53 20.75
C GLU A 314 -10.88 11.01 20.85
N LEU A 315 -9.91 10.27 21.38
CA LEU A 315 -10.07 8.85 21.66
C LEU A 315 -11.09 8.59 22.75
N SER A 316 -11.01 9.33 23.84
CA SER A 316 -11.99 9.24 24.94
C SER A 316 -13.41 9.51 24.44
N GLU A 317 -13.61 10.54 23.60
CA GLU A 317 -14.90 10.84 22.97
C GLU A 317 -15.40 9.68 22.09
N THR A 318 -14.51 9.05 21.32
CA THR A 318 -14.86 7.90 20.49
C THR A 318 -15.26 6.69 21.33
N ILE A 319 -14.57 6.43 22.43
CA ILE A 319 -14.91 5.36 23.37
C ILE A 319 -16.30 5.60 23.94
N GLN A 320 -16.62 6.83 24.35
CA GLN A 320 -17.95 7.18 24.86
C GLN A 320 -19.05 7.00 23.80
N ALA A 321 -18.79 7.38 22.55
CA ALA A 321 -19.74 7.15 21.44
C ALA A 321 -19.99 5.66 21.21
N ILE A 322 -18.93 4.81 21.25
CA ILE A 322 -19.06 3.35 21.15
C ILE A 322 -19.92 2.81 22.29
N ARG A 323 -19.63 3.20 23.54
CA ARG A 323 -20.40 2.75 24.71
C ARG A 323 -21.87 3.13 24.61
N THR A 324 -22.16 4.36 24.26
CA THR A 324 -23.53 4.85 24.11
C THR A 324 -24.30 4.08 23.04
N SER A 325 -23.66 3.78 21.89
CA SER A 325 -24.29 2.99 20.84
C SER A 325 -24.55 1.53 21.26
N ILE A 326 -23.63 0.92 22.03
CA ILE A 326 -23.79 -0.42 22.60
C ILE A 326 -24.93 -0.45 23.62
N GLU A 327 -25.01 0.55 24.49
CA GLU A 327 -26.06 0.65 25.51
C GLU A 327 -27.46 0.78 24.89
N ARG A 328 -27.58 1.56 23.79
CA ARG A 328 -28.81 1.72 23.02
C ARG A 328 -29.15 0.47 22.18
N GLY A 329 -28.19 -0.43 21.96
CA GLY A 329 -28.37 -1.60 21.09
C GLY A 329 -28.34 -1.25 19.60
N ASP A 330 -27.81 -0.07 19.24
CA ASP A 330 -27.69 0.34 17.83
C ASP A 330 -26.46 -0.31 17.19
N VAL A 331 -26.69 -1.43 16.50
CA VAL A 331 -25.65 -2.22 15.85
C VAL A 331 -24.95 -1.41 14.75
N LYS A 332 -25.70 -0.66 13.95
CA LYS A 332 -25.15 0.10 12.83
C LYS A 332 -24.24 1.25 13.32
N GLU A 333 -24.69 1.98 14.31
CA GLU A 333 -23.91 3.04 14.93
C GLU A 333 -22.68 2.46 15.66
N THR A 334 -22.83 1.32 16.34
CA THR A 334 -21.71 0.62 16.99
C THR A 334 -20.63 0.22 15.99
N ILE A 335 -21.00 -0.38 14.85
CA ILE A 335 -20.06 -0.76 13.80
C ILE A 335 -19.34 0.48 13.25
N THR A 336 -20.07 1.56 12.98
CA THR A 336 -19.50 2.82 12.47
C THR A 336 -18.49 3.41 13.45
N ASN A 337 -18.81 3.44 14.74
CA ASN A 337 -17.91 3.96 15.77
C ASN A 337 -16.69 3.06 15.98
N LEU A 338 -16.85 1.72 15.87
CA LEU A 338 -15.73 0.78 15.88
C LEU A 338 -14.81 0.98 14.68
N ASP A 339 -15.34 1.31 13.49
CA ASP A 339 -14.53 1.65 12.33
C ASP A 339 -13.66 2.89 12.53
N VAL A 340 -14.22 3.92 13.16
CA VAL A 340 -13.46 5.13 13.52
C VAL A 340 -12.35 4.80 14.51
N PHE A 341 -12.61 3.89 15.47
CA PHE A 341 -11.59 3.45 16.44
C PHE A 341 -10.49 2.59 15.81
N ILE A 342 -10.86 1.73 14.86
CA ILE A 342 -9.96 0.74 14.25
C ILE A 342 -9.07 1.35 13.14
N ASP A 343 -9.54 2.40 12.46
CA ASP A 343 -8.85 2.97 11.30
C ASP A 343 -7.64 3.83 11.71
N PRO A 344 -6.40 3.35 11.43
CA PRO A 344 -5.18 4.09 11.77
C PRO A 344 -5.03 5.42 11.01
N ALA A 345 -5.68 5.54 9.84
CA ALA A 345 -5.59 6.74 9.01
C ALA A 345 -6.44 7.89 9.57
N LYS A 346 -7.49 7.58 10.33
CA LYS A 346 -8.40 8.58 10.88
C LYS A 346 -7.96 9.16 12.22
N LYS A 347 -7.09 8.48 12.97
CA LYS A 347 -6.68 8.90 14.33
C LYS A 347 -5.22 8.61 14.67
N GLY A 348 -4.30 8.88 13.78
CA GLY A 348 -2.85 8.88 14.05
C GLY A 348 -2.26 7.57 14.58
N SER A 349 -1.24 7.05 13.93
CA SER A 349 -0.58 5.75 14.17
C SER A 349 -0.04 5.52 15.60
N GLN A 350 0.05 6.57 16.43
CA GLN A 350 0.57 6.48 17.80
C GLN A 350 -0.38 5.80 18.78
N MET A 351 -1.67 5.69 18.46
CA MET A 351 -2.68 5.12 19.34
C MET A 351 -2.70 3.59 19.34
N ILE A 352 -2.28 2.96 18.23
CA ILE A 352 -2.21 1.50 18.10
C ILE A 352 -1.18 0.89 19.04
N GLU A 353 -0.12 1.63 19.39
CA GLU A 353 0.92 1.16 20.29
C GLU A 353 0.40 0.88 21.72
N TYR A 354 -0.65 1.58 22.15
CA TYR A 354 -1.15 1.50 23.52
C TYR A 354 -2.21 0.43 23.73
N PHE A 355 -2.88 -0.02 22.63
CA PHE A 355 -4.07 -0.87 22.69
C PHE A 355 -4.00 -2.04 21.71
N PHE A 356 -2.82 -2.63 21.53
CA PHE A 356 -2.58 -3.63 20.49
C PHE A 356 -3.43 -4.90 20.65
N GLU A 357 -3.52 -5.44 21.89
CA GLU A 357 -4.31 -6.65 22.15
C GLU A 357 -5.80 -6.34 22.08
N GLU A 358 -6.20 -5.23 22.69
CA GLU A 358 -7.59 -4.75 22.67
C GLU A 358 -8.07 -4.45 21.25
N HIS A 359 -7.21 -3.88 20.42
CA HIS A 359 -7.52 -3.58 19.02
C HIS A 359 -7.81 -4.84 18.19
N ARG A 360 -7.10 -5.95 18.44
CA ARG A 360 -7.38 -7.24 17.83
C ARG A 360 -8.76 -7.74 18.22
N GLU A 361 -9.10 -7.66 19.50
CA GLU A 361 -10.37 -8.11 20.04
C GLU A 361 -11.53 -7.26 19.54
N ILE A 362 -11.38 -5.92 19.50
CA ILE A 362 -12.35 -4.99 18.94
C ILE A 362 -12.64 -5.32 17.47
N ARG A 363 -11.62 -5.63 16.70
CA ARG A 363 -11.77 -6.01 15.28
C ARG A 363 -12.58 -7.30 15.11
N LEU A 364 -12.36 -8.28 15.99
CA LEU A 364 -13.15 -9.51 16.00
C LEU A 364 -14.60 -9.26 16.39
N TYR A 365 -14.85 -8.37 17.37
CA TYR A 365 -16.21 -7.97 17.72
C TYR A 365 -16.91 -7.27 16.56
N LYS A 366 -16.25 -6.35 15.86
CA LYS A 366 -16.81 -5.69 14.69
C LYS A 366 -17.23 -6.68 13.59
N ILE A 367 -16.34 -7.62 13.21
CA ILE A 367 -16.64 -8.65 12.20
C ILE A 367 -17.88 -9.46 12.62
N ARG A 368 -17.91 -9.93 13.87
CA ARG A 368 -19.02 -10.73 14.39
C ARG A 368 -20.32 -9.93 14.52
N LEU A 369 -20.26 -8.63 14.83
CA LEU A 369 -21.41 -7.73 14.81
C LEU A 369 -21.96 -7.52 13.40
N SER A 370 -21.08 -7.38 12.40
CA SER A 370 -21.50 -7.28 11.00
C SER A 370 -22.20 -8.54 10.51
N ASP A 371 -21.76 -9.72 10.98
CA ASP A 371 -22.31 -11.02 10.54
C ASP A 371 -23.61 -11.40 11.29
N ARG A 372 -23.70 -11.12 12.60
CA ARG A 372 -24.72 -11.64 13.51
C ARG A 372 -25.62 -10.56 14.12
N GLY A 373 -25.34 -9.31 13.88
CA GLY A 373 -26.19 -8.17 14.24
C GLY A 373 -26.53 -8.06 15.74
N TYR A 374 -27.81 -7.74 16.01
CA TYR A 374 -28.31 -7.43 17.32
C TYR A 374 -28.18 -8.56 18.34
N GLU A 375 -28.44 -9.82 17.95
CA GLU A 375 -28.34 -10.96 18.85
C GLU A 375 -26.92 -11.13 19.41
N TYR A 376 -25.91 -10.96 18.55
CA TYR A 376 -24.52 -11.01 18.98
C TYR A 376 -24.17 -9.85 19.92
N LEU A 377 -24.67 -8.64 19.63
CA LEU A 377 -24.46 -7.49 20.49
C LEU A 377 -25.04 -7.74 21.89
N GLN A 378 -26.26 -8.23 21.98
CA GLN A 378 -26.89 -8.50 23.29
C GLN A 378 -26.15 -9.59 24.07
N ALA A 379 -25.75 -10.68 23.42
CA ALA A 379 -25.05 -11.79 24.05
C ALA A 379 -23.64 -11.42 24.55
N ASN A 380 -23.02 -10.40 23.97
CA ASN A 380 -21.63 -10.01 24.30
C ASN A 380 -21.54 -8.58 24.86
N LYS A 381 -22.67 -7.91 25.11
CA LYS A 381 -22.74 -6.51 25.53
C LYS A 381 -21.78 -6.19 26.67
N GLN A 382 -21.84 -6.96 27.77
CA GLN A 382 -21.02 -6.72 28.93
C GLN A 382 -19.53 -6.91 28.64
N LYS A 383 -19.14 -7.96 27.90
CA LYS A 383 -17.73 -8.20 27.54
C LYS A 383 -17.15 -7.06 26.70
N ILE A 384 -17.94 -6.51 25.78
CA ILE A 384 -17.51 -5.40 24.92
C ILE A 384 -17.38 -4.14 25.78
N LEU A 385 -18.31 -3.88 26.69
CA LEU A 385 -18.23 -2.75 27.62
C LEU A 385 -17.03 -2.84 28.56
N ASP A 386 -16.76 -4.02 29.15
CA ASP A 386 -15.62 -4.25 30.03
C ASP A 386 -14.29 -3.98 29.31
N LEU A 387 -14.19 -4.38 28.05
CA LEU A 387 -13.02 -4.10 27.21
C LEU A 387 -12.82 -2.58 27.01
N PHE A 388 -13.89 -1.85 26.72
CA PHE A 388 -13.81 -0.39 26.57
C PHE A 388 -13.57 0.33 27.91
N ASP A 389 -14.02 -0.20 29.03
CA ASP A 389 -13.70 0.31 30.38
C ASP A 389 -12.20 0.21 30.68
N SER A 390 -11.59 -0.92 30.33
CA SER A 390 -10.14 -1.12 30.44
C SER A 390 -9.36 -0.11 29.59
N ILE A 391 -9.80 0.08 28.34
CA ILE A 391 -9.16 1.03 27.40
C ILE A 391 -9.32 2.47 27.93
N GLU A 392 -10.51 2.86 28.38
CA GLU A 392 -10.78 4.19 28.91
C GLU A 392 -9.96 4.50 30.16
N SER A 393 -9.83 3.54 31.07
CA SER A 393 -8.97 3.66 32.26
C SER A 393 -7.51 3.96 31.85
N THR A 394 -7.01 3.25 30.84
CA THR A 394 -5.66 3.46 30.31
C THR A 394 -5.51 4.83 29.63
N VAL A 395 -6.50 5.25 28.82
CA VAL A 395 -6.52 6.57 28.16
C VAL A 395 -6.54 7.68 29.21
N THR A 396 -7.39 7.56 30.23
CA THR A 396 -7.53 8.55 31.33
C THR A 396 -6.23 8.68 32.11
N THR A 397 -5.58 7.57 32.45
CA THR A 397 -4.29 7.56 33.14
C THR A 397 -3.21 8.28 32.33
N LYS A 398 -3.15 8.00 31.02
CA LYS A 398 -2.19 8.64 30.12
C LYS A 398 -2.49 10.12 29.89
N LEU A 399 -3.77 10.49 29.81
CA LEU A 399 -4.21 11.87 29.69
C LEU A 399 -3.82 12.69 30.93
N ARG A 400 -4.06 12.16 32.13
CA ARG A 400 -3.63 12.78 33.41
C ARG A 400 -2.12 12.97 33.43
N SER A 401 -1.34 11.95 33.06
CA SER A 401 0.11 12.04 32.97
C SER A 401 0.60 13.04 31.93
N ALA A 402 -0.08 13.17 30.81
CA ALA A 402 0.27 14.11 29.75
C ALA A 402 -0.07 15.56 30.12
N VAL A 403 -1.17 15.78 30.85
CA VAL A 403 -1.59 17.11 31.35
C VAL A 403 -0.71 17.56 32.52
N ALA A 404 -0.36 16.67 33.44
CA ALA A 404 0.50 17.00 34.60
C ALA A 404 1.97 17.35 34.21
N GLN A 405 2.39 17.04 32.99
CA GLN A 405 3.73 17.33 32.47
C GLN A 405 3.78 18.56 31.54
N ASN A 406 2.66 19.24 31.31
CA ASN A 406 2.54 20.53 30.65
C ASN A 406 2.40 21.64 31.70
#